data_2f1a9c59fbf6f864ec459cbef6ba66d4
#
_entry.id   2f1a9c59fbf6f864ec459cbef6ba66d4
#
_cell.length_a   1.000
_cell.length_b   1.000
_cell.length_c   1.000
_cell.angle_alpha   90.00
_cell.angle_beta   90.00
_cell.angle_gamma   90.00
#
_symmetry.space_group_name_H-M   'P 1'
#
loop_
_entity.id
_entity.type
_entity.pdbx_description
1 polymer ?
#
loop_
_entity_poly.entity_id
_entity_poly.type
_entity_poly.pdbx_seq_one_letter_code
_entity_poly.pdbx_strand_id
1 'polypeptide(L)'
;SVWIGGEEYSVKPHYDIDVSGVWNFSIGKKRHKMELNKQKKGYVGKFIIDAEEIKFNKLKVEGPFIRWQVKLDSSEVASRFTGHVLDNQLEGNAPDQDLKWSAIRIGDIIKKEKDDVSEMRSELSVFYPEGAYGWENLPKKEKLILIKNTTLWTCSNLGTQELTDILFQDGKIKKIGKNIDPPTGTMIINGEGKHVTPGLIDCHSHSAAFSINEGTQSITSEVRIQDVLNSDDIAIYRELAGGLTMANILHGSANTIGGQNAVIKLRWGESPDNLLYENARKGIKFALGENVKQSNWGDDNVTRYPQTRMGVEQILRDAFTTAKEYQREWIDYENNQNKWKKKIPPRRDLELDALVEILNGERQIHCHSYRQDEILMLTRVAEDFNFTIGTFQHVLEGYKVADRIAEHGAHASTFSDWWAYKYEVIDAIPYNGAIMTDVGVNVSFNSDSGELARRMNTEAAKGIKYGGLSEEDALK
;
A
#
# COMPACT_ATOMS: atom_id res chain seq x y z
N SER A 1 -21.28 -17.99 34.27
CA SER A 1 -22.65 -17.97 34.83
C SER A 1 -23.64 -18.46 33.80
N VAL A 2 -24.74 -19.05 34.24
CA VAL A 2 -25.89 -19.47 33.43
C VAL A 2 -27.11 -18.74 33.96
N TRP A 3 -27.92 -18.20 33.06
CA TRP A 3 -29.17 -17.51 33.40
C TRP A 3 -30.36 -18.46 33.21
N ILE A 4 -31.13 -18.68 34.24
CA ILE A 4 -32.32 -19.53 34.21
C ILE A 4 -33.49 -18.75 34.82
N GLY A 5 -34.57 -18.53 34.04
CA GLY A 5 -35.74 -17.79 34.50
C GLY A 5 -35.49 -16.31 34.88
N GLY A 6 -34.41 -15.72 34.39
CA GLY A 6 -34.02 -14.32 34.70
C GLY A 6 -33.11 -14.20 35.93
N GLU A 7 -32.72 -15.32 36.56
CA GLU A 7 -31.77 -15.36 37.68
C GLU A 7 -30.40 -15.91 37.23
N GLU A 8 -29.33 -15.30 37.73
CA GLU A 8 -27.96 -15.69 37.43
C GLU A 8 -27.47 -16.79 38.35
N TYR A 9 -27.04 -17.88 37.78
CA TYR A 9 -26.41 -19.01 38.49
C TYR A 9 -24.93 -19.10 38.17
N SER A 10 -24.07 -18.92 39.16
CA SER A 10 -22.62 -19.10 39.01
C SER A 10 -22.27 -20.61 38.94
N VAL A 11 -21.82 -21.03 37.77
CA VAL A 11 -21.39 -22.43 37.52
C VAL A 11 -20.06 -22.77 38.21
N LYS A 12 -19.26 -21.75 38.57
CA LYS A 12 -18.01 -21.89 39.34
C LYS A 12 -18.05 -20.93 40.52
N PRO A 13 -17.60 -21.39 41.71
CA PRO A 13 -17.47 -20.49 42.85
C PRO A 13 -16.57 -19.31 42.50
N HIS A 14 -17.01 -18.10 42.81
CA HIS A 14 -16.20 -16.91 42.70
C HIS A 14 -15.34 -16.78 43.96
N TYR A 15 -14.03 -16.95 43.80
CA TYR A 15 -13.06 -16.73 44.90
C TYR A 15 -12.43 -15.35 44.70
N ASP A 16 -12.61 -14.47 45.67
CA ASP A 16 -11.95 -13.17 45.71
C ASP A 16 -10.57 -13.29 46.38
N ILE A 17 -9.67 -14.03 45.73
CA ILE A 17 -8.32 -14.31 46.24
C ILE A 17 -7.32 -13.48 45.43
N ASP A 18 -6.56 -12.60 46.09
CA ASP A 18 -5.45 -11.88 45.52
C ASP A 18 -4.13 -12.27 46.14
N VAL A 19 -3.30 -12.96 45.34
CA VAL A 19 -1.95 -13.37 45.75
C VAL A 19 -0.86 -12.38 45.39
N SER A 20 -1.22 -11.15 44.94
CA SER A 20 -0.23 -10.14 44.64
C SER A 20 0.54 -9.73 45.88
N GLY A 21 1.83 -9.56 45.75
CA GLY A 21 2.68 -9.13 46.84
C GLY A 21 4.08 -9.71 46.79
N VAL A 22 4.82 -9.38 47.84
CA VAL A 22 6.18 -9.88 48.09
C VAL A 22 6.09 -10.97 49.17
N TRP A 23 6.72 -12.10 48.90
CA TRP A 23 6.60 -13.30 49.69
C TRP A 23 7.98 -13.85 50.09
N ASN A 24 8.12 -14.30 51.33
CA ASN A 24 9.26 -15.09 51.78
C ASN A 24 8.99 -16.57 51.48
N PHE A 25 9.57 -17.09 50.42
CA PHE A 25 9.41 -18.49 49.99
C PHE A 25 10.47 -19.37 50.61
N SER A 26 10.06 -20.51 51.14
CA SER A 26 10.95 -21.49 51.78
C SER A 26 10.71 -22.88 51.20
N ILE A 27 11.78 -23.57 50.83
CA ILE A 27 11.76 -24.99 50.40
C ILE A 27 12.98 -25.73 50.98
N GLY A 28 12.74 -26.76 51.76
CA GLY A 28 13.80 -27.46 52.52
C GLY A 28 14.56 -26.44 53.41
N LYS A 29 15.87 -26.30 53.20
CA LYS A 29 16.72 -25.32 53.91
C LYS A 29 16.93 -24.02 53.15
N LYS A 30 16.40 -23.90 51.93
CA LYS A 30 16.58 -22.73 51.07
C LYS A 30 15.46 -21.71 51.28
N ARG A 31 15.82 -20.43 51.26
CA ARG A 31 14.86 -19.30 51.33
C ARG A 31 15.10 -18.35 50.20
N HIS A 32 14.02 -17.89 49.56
CA HIS A 32 14.06 -16.99 48.44
C HIS A 32 12.98 -15.92 48.57
N LYS A 33 13.23 -14.75 48.05
CA LYS A 33 12.21 -13.71 47.86
C LYS A 33 11.40 -14.05 46.60
N MET A 34 10.07 -14.07 46.71
CA MET A 34 9.16 -14.32 45.64
C MET A 34 8.25 -13.09 45.45
N GLU A 35 8.02 -12.69 44.22
CA GLU A 35 7.08 -11.61 43.85
C GLU A 35 5.99 -12.18 42.96
N LEU A 36 4.71 -11.92 43.32
CA LEU A 36 3.53 -12.27 42.51
C LEU A 36 2.76 -11.00 42.20
N ASN A 37 2.47 -10.75 40.91
CA ASN A 37 1.79 -9.54 40.46
C ASN A 37 0.58 -9.88 39.59
N LYS A 38 -0.58 -9.29 39.90
CA LYS A 38 -1.82 -9.42 39.13
C LYS A 38 -1.74 -8.58 37.87
N GLN A 39 -2.13 -9.16 36.75
CA GLN A 39 -2.21 -8.48 35.46
C GLN A 39 -3.66 -8.55 34.92
N LYS A 40 -3.93 -7.86 33.82
CA LYS A 40 -5.26 -7.88 33.16
C LYS A 40 -5.75 -9.30 32.83
N LYS A 41 -4.83 -10.25 32.61
CA LYS A 41 -5.14 -11.67 32.36
C LYS A 41 -4.25 -12.53 33.25
N GLY A 42 -4.67 -12.82 34.48
CA GLY A 42 -4.00 -13.73 35.41
C GLY A 42 -2.85 -13.10 36.22
N TYR A 43 -1.85 -13.88 36.57
CA TYR A 43 -0.73 -13.49 37.42
C TYR A 43 0.60 -13.76 36.73
N VAL A 44 1.60 -12.96 37.06
CA VAL A 44 3.01 -13.20 36.77
C VAL A 44 3.79 -13.29 38.07
N GLY A 45 4.84 -14.09 38.09
CA GLY A 45 5.66 -14.28 39.31
C GLY A 45 7.12 -14.48 38.94
N LYS A 46 7.98 -14.21 39.94
CA LYS A 46 9.41 -14.42 39.87
C LYS A 46 10.01 -14.73 41.26
N PHE A 47 11.12 -15.44 41.26
CA PHE A 47 12.04 -15.43 42.40
C PHE A 47 13.11 -14.37 42.21
N ILE A 48 13.60 -13.83 43.33
CA ILE A 48 14.77 -12.98 43.39
C ILE A 48 15.82 -13.73 44.23
N ILE A 49 16.90 -14.18 43.57
CA ILE A 49 18.00 -14.95 44.14
C ILE A 49 19.30 -14.21 43.75
N ASP A 50 20.08 -13.80 44.76
CA ASP A 50 21.37 -13.08 44.55
C ASP A 50 21.29 -11.90 43.54
N ALA A 51 20.17 -11.14 43.65
CA ALA A 51 19.82 -10.02 42.75
C ALA A 51 19.43 -10.42 41.31
N GLU A 52 19.40 -11.68 40.97
CA GLU A 52 18.90 -12.17 39.69
C GLU A 52 17.40 -12.49 39.76
N GLU A 53 16.68 -12.16 38.67
CA GLU A 53 15.24 -12.41 38.54
C GLU A 53 14.98 -13.69 37.75
N ILE A 54 14.38 -14.69 38.37
CA ILE A 54 14.00 -15.95 37.71
C ILE A 54 12.49 -15.97 37.55
N LYS A 55 11.99 -15.75 36.33
CA LYS A 55 10.56 -15.68 36.02
C LYS A 55 9.90 -17.03 36.03
N PHE A 56 8.63 -17.05 36.51
CA PHE A 56 7.81 -18.25 36.51
C PHE A 56 7.20 -18.50 35.12
N ASN A 57 7.16 -19.76 34.75
CA ASN A 57 6.44 -20.23 33.58
C ASN A 57 5.11 -20.87 34.02
N LYS A 58 4.08 -20.73 33.19
CA LYS A 58 2.76 -21.35 33.38
C LYS A 58 2.14 -21.10 34.76
N LEU A 59 2.37 -19.91 35.34
CA LEU A 59 1.75 -19.51 36.61
C LEU A 59 0.23 -19.39 36.42
N LYS A 60 -0.51 -20.12 37.28
CA LYS A 60 -1.97 -20.04 37.36
C LYS A 60 -2.41 -20.03 38.82
N VAL A 61 -3.40 -19.17 39.10
CA VAL A 61 -4.12 -19.10 40.36
C VAL A 61 -5.59 -19.36 40.01
N GLU A 62 -6.13 -20.46 40.53
CA GLU A 62 -7.50 -20.93 40.23
C GLU A 62 -8.23 -21.20 41.57
N GLY A 63 -8.98 -20.20 42.06
CA GLY A 63 -9.52 -20.23 43.41
C GLY A 63 -8.41 -20.37 44.45
N PRO A 64 -8.53 -21.27 45.42
CA PRO A 64 -7.51 -21.44 46.44
C PRO A 64 -6.25 -22.20 45.97
N PHE A 65 -6.14 -22.51 44.68
CA PHE A 65 -5.02 -23.26 44.14
C PHE A 65 -4.05 -22.36 43.37
N ILE A 66 -2.74 -22.58 43.60
CA ILE A 66 -1.65 -21.94 42.87
C ILE A 66 -0.73 -22.98 42.26
N ARG A 67 -0.28 -22.78 41.05
CA ARG A 67 0.72 -23.63 40.38
C ARG A 67 1.59 -22.86 39.44
N TRP A 68 2.86 -23.24 39.32
CA TRP A 68 3.82 -22.68 38.36
C TRP A 68 4.95 -23.63 38.04
N GLN A 69 5.78 -23.26 37.09
CA GLN A 69 7.01 -23.93 36.73
C GLN A 69 8.17 -22.92 36.74
N VAL A 70 9.34 -23.34 37.20
CA VAL A 70 10.53 -22.48 37.19
C VAL A 70 11.80 -23.33 37.05
N LYS A 71 12.83 -22.79 36.39
CA LYS A 71 14.16 -23.36 36.35
C LYS A 71 15.00 -22.66 37.41
N LEU A 72 15.35 -23.41 38.49
CA LEU A 72 16.06 -22.82 39.64
C LEU A 72 17.58 -22.92 39.57
N ASP A 73 18.12 -23.78 38.72
CA ASP A 73 19.56 -23.98 38.51
C ASP A 73 19.84 -24.17 37.00
N SER A 74 21.09 -24.39 36.63
CA SER A 74 21.50 -24.73 35.26
C SER A 74 20.93 -26.03 34.70
N SER A 75 19.95 -26.62 35.35
CA SER A 75 19.25 -27.82 34.88
C SER A 75 18.36 -27.52 33.68
N GLU A 76 18.36 -28.39 32.70
CA GLU A 76 17.50 -28.25 31.51
C GLU A 76 16.01 -28.41 31.81
N VAL A 77 15.66 -29.01 32.95
CA VAL A 77 14.29 -29.37 33.35
C VAL A 77 13.73 -28.34 34.33
N ALA A 78 12.53 -27.81 34.06
CA ALA A 78 11.83 -26.89 34.95
C ALA A 78 11.12 -27.69 36.09
N SER A 79 11.34 -27.28 37.35
CA SER A 79 10.64 -27.82 38.52
C SER A 79 9.20 -27.30 38.57
N ARG A 80 8.26 -28.19 38.93
CA ARG A 80 6.84 -27.87 39.09
C ARG A 80 6.52 -27.59 40.54
N PHE A 81 5.66 -26.62 40.79
CA PHE A 81 5.18 -26.24 42.10
C PHE A 81 3.65 -26.19 42.08
N THR A 82 3.05 -26.78 43.09
CA THR A 82 1.59 -26.77 43.31
C THR A 82 1.32 -26.47 44.77
N GLY A 83 0.25 -25.71 45.07
CA GLY A 83 -0.07 -25.39 46.44
C GLY A 83 -1.43 -24.74 46.62
N HIS A 84 -1.69 -24.36 47.86
CA HIS A 84 -2.92 -23.74 48.32
C HIS A 84 -2.63 -22.32 48.84
N VAL A 85 -3.59 -21.45 48.66
CA VAL A 85 -3.59 -20.09 49.21
C VAL A 85 -4.39 -20.09 50.50
N LEU A 86 -3.76 -19.67 51.59
CA LEU A 86 -4.33 -19.58 52.93
C LEU A 86 -4.06 -18.15 53.46
N ASP A 87 -4.93 -17.20 53.15
CA ASP A 87 -4.77 -15.75 53.48
C ASP A 87 -3.38 -15.19 53.10
N ASN A 88 -2.54 -14.91 54.09
CA ASN A 88 -1.19 -14.41 53.93
C ASN A 88 -0.11 -15.51 53.84
N GLN A 89 -0.51 -16.74 53.65
CA GLN A 89 0.37 -17.88 53.54
C GLN A 89 0.04 -18.71 52.30
N LEU A 90 1.09 -19.18 51.61
CA LEU A 90 1.01 -20.17 50.56
C LEU A 90 1.77 -21.43 51.03
N GLU A 91 1.23 -22.58 50.79
CA GLU A 91 1.93 -23.82 51.07
C GLU A 91 1.63 -24.91 50.02
N GLY A 92 2.57 -25.81 49.82
CA GLY A 92 2.40 -26.83 48.80
C GLY A 92 3.57 -27.79 48.63
N ASN A 93 3.59 -28.42 47.48
CA ASN A 93 4.57 -29.44 47.14
C ASN A 93 5.33 -29.09 45.88
N ALA A 94 6.58 -29.49 45.83
CA ALA A 94 7.42 -29.55 44.62
C ALA A 94 7.63 -31.03 44.24
N PRO A 95 6.72 -31.66 43.49
CA PRO A 95 6.71 -33.11 43.28
C PRO A 95 7.99 -33.62 42.61
N ASP A 96 8.61 -32.83 41.79
CA ASP A 96 9.83 -33.21 41.08
C ASP A 96 11.07 -33.30 42.00
N GLN A 97 10.96 -32.76 43.23
CA GLN A 97 12.03 -32.72 44.23
C GLN A 97 11.66 -33.48 45.51
N ASP A 98 10.43 -34.02 45.61
CA ASP A 98 9.83 -34.62 46.80
C ASP A 98 9.94 -33.71 48.04
N LEU A 99 9.75 -32.42 47.86
CA LEU A 99 9.88 -31.39 48.91
C LEU A 99 8.57 -30.62 49.10
N LYS A 100 8.30 -30.29 50.39
CA LYS A 100 7.28 -29.27 50.72
C LYS A 100 7.86 -27.89 50.69
N TRP A 101 7.02 -26.93 50.29
CA TRP A 101 7.36 -25.50 50.29
C TRP A 101 6.29 -24.69 51.00
N SER A 102 6.67 -23.54 51.50
CA SER A 102 5.76 -22.52 52.05
C SER A 102 6.22 -21.13 51.68
N ALA A 103 5.29 -20.18 51.64
CA ALA A 103 5.62 -18.76 51.48
C ALA A 103 4.72 -17.92 52.39
N ILE A 104 5.32 -16.92 53.05
CA ILE A 104 4.62 -15.97 53.89
C ILE A 104 4.69 -14.59 53.24
N ARG A 105 3.56 -13.89 53.12
CA ARG A 105 3.50 -12.54 52.58
C ARG A 105 4.20 -11.57 53.51
N ILE A 106 5.10 -10.77 52.99
CA ILE A 106 5.91 -9.82 53.76
C ILE A 106 5.66 -8.35 53.37
N GLY A 107 4.88 -8.11 52.32
CA GLY A 107 4.52 -6.80 51.87
C GLY A 107 3.91 -6.72 50.50
N ASP A 108 3.56 -5.52 50.07
CA ASP A 108 3.08 -5.28 48.73
C ASP A 108 4.25 -4.96 47.81
N ILE A 109 4.04 -5.22 46.50
CA ILE A 109 5.00 -4.80 45.50
C ILE A 109 4.98 -3.28 45.44
N ILE A 110 6.08 -2.65 45.81
CA ILE A 110 6.27 -1.23 45.56
C ILE A 110 6.32 -1.07 44.04
N LYS A 111 5.21 -0.60 43.46
CA LYS A 111 5.23 -0.13 42.08
C LYS A 111 6.23 1.04 42.10
N LYS A 112 7.39 0.88 41.42
CA LYS A 112 8.11 2.06 40.96
C LYS A 112 7.07 2.90 40.27
N GLU A 113 6.80 4.10 40.76
CA GLU A 113 6.06 5.09 40.00
C GLU A 113 6.71 5.08 38.61
N LYS A 114 5.93 4.84 37.59
CA LYS A 114 6.38 5.14 36.24
C LYS A 114 6.71 6.61 36.30
N ASP A 115 7.97 6.93 36.14
CA ASP A 115 8.36 8.29 35.79
C ASP A 115 7.33 8.79 34.78
N ASP A 116 6.78 9.95 35.04
CA ASP A 116 5.63 10.45 34.32
C ASP A 116 6.02 10.65 32.84
N VAL A 117 5.78 9.63 32.03
CA VAL A 117 6.10 9.60 30.59
C VAL A 117 5.32 10.71 29.86
N SER A 118 4.35 11.33 30.53
CA SER A 118 3.58 12.44 29.99
C SER A 118 4.41 13.72 29.85
N GLU A 119 5.32 14.02 30.79
CA GLU A 119 6.21 15.17 30.65
C GLU A 119 7.32 14.95 29.62
N MET A 120 7.86 13.73 29.50
CA MET A 120 8.83 13.41 28.44
C MET A 120 8.22 13.47 27.03
N ARG A 121 6.95 13.18 26.88
CA ARG A 121 6.28 13.25 25.56
C ARG A 121 6.08 14.66 25.04
N SER A 122 6.02 15.66 25.93
CA SER A 122 5.85 17.07 25.53
C SER A 122 7.12 17.68 24.90
N GLU A 123 8.28 17.05 25.07
CA GLU A 123 9.57 17.51 24.53
C GLU A 123 10.00 16.77 23.24
N LEU A 124 9.24 15.73 22.84
CA LEU A 124 9.55 15.02 21.60
C LEU A 124 9.05 15.83 20.40
N SER A 125 9.96 16.22 19.54
CA SER A 125 9.60 16.81 18.25
C SER A 125 8.80 15.82 17.43
N VAL A 126 7.67 16.27 16.88
CA VAL A 126 6.86 15.49 15.96
C VAL A 126 7.34 15.79 14.54
N PHE A 127 7.67 14.74 13.80
CA PHE A 127 8.10 14.82 12.40
C PHE A 127 7.00 14.28 11.51
N TYR A 128 6.87 14.83 10.32
CA TYR A 128 5.92 14.37 9.29
C TYR A 128 6.65 14.07 7.98
N PRO A 129 6.55 12.84 7.46
CA PRO A 129 6.09 11.62 8.18
C PRO A 129 7.04 11.22 9.32
N GLU A 130 6.62 10.32 10.19
CA GLU A 130 7.45 9.84 11.30
C GLU A 130 8.75 9.20 10.80
N GLY A 131 9.86 9.50 11.48
CA GLY A 131 11.15 8.88 11.22
C GLY A 131 12.26 9.85 10.80
N ALA A 132 13.39 9.29 10.38
CA ALA A 132 14.64 10.04 10.15
C ALA A 132 14.58 11.09 9.03
N TYR A 133 13.63 10.96 8.11
CA TYR A 133 13.43 11.87 6.98
C TYR A 133 12.19 12.76 7.12
N GLY A 134 11.57 12.72 8.30
CA GLY A 134 10.45 13.59 8.62
C GLY A 134 10.87 15.05 8.82
N TRP A 135 9.93 15.96 8.68
CA TRP A 135 10.14 17.41 8.87
C TRP A 135 9.42 17.91 10.11
N GLU A 136 10.08 18.76 10.90
CA GLU A 136 9.42 19.45 12.01
C GLU A 136 8.33 20.40 11.50
N ASN A 137 8.58 21.02 10.35
CA ASN A 137 7.64 21.90 9.70
C ASN A 137 7.66 21.64 8.19
N LEU A 138 6.52 21.66 7.53
CA LEU A 138 6.45 21.60 6.09
C LEU A 138 7.23 22.75 5.45
N PRO A 139 7.92 22.53 4.32
CA PRO A 139 8.68 23.57 3.65
C PRO A 139 7.79 24.76 3.32
N LYS A 140 8.35 25.94 3.47
CA LYS A 140 7.66 27.17 3.10
C LYS A 140 7.40 27.19 1.59
N LYS A 141 6.15 27.44 1.21
CA LYS A 141 5.77 27.61 -0.20
C LYS A 141 6.20 29.00 -0.67
N GLU A 142 7.23 29.05 -1.52
CA GLU A 142 7.63 30.32 -2.15
C GLU A 142 6.59 30.74 -3.20
N LYS A 143 6.16 32.01 -3.14
CA LYS A 143 5.14 32.53 -4.07
C LYS A 143 5.72 32.88 -5.45
N LEU A 144 6.97 33.33 -5.48
CA LEU A 144 7.66 33.76 -6.68
C LEU A 144 9.04 33.10 -6.75
N ILE A 145 9.28 32.38 -7.83
CA ILE A 145 10.58 31.74 -8.10
C ILE A 145 10.96 32.07 -9.55
N LEU A 146 12.18 32.57 -9.76
CA LEU A 146 12.75 32.81 -11.10
C LEU A 146 14.02 31.95 -11.24
N ILE A 147 14.00 31.01 -12.18
CA ILE A 147 15.21 30.29 -12.60
C ILE A 147 15.75 31.00 -13.82
N LYS A 148 17.03 31.39 -13.79
CA LYS A 148 17.66 32.19 -14.85
C LYS A 148 18.70 31.41 -15.64
N ASN A 149 18.84 31.74 -16.92
CA ASN A 149 19.92 31.28 -17.80
C ASN A 149 20.04 29.77 -17.93
N THR A 150 18.93 29.04 -17.93
CA THR A 150 18.91 27.56 -18.00
C THR A 150 18.71 27.06 -19.42
N THR A 151 19.06 25.81 -19.68
CA THR A 151 18.52 25.05 -20.82
C THR A 151 17.16 24.47 -20.41
N LEU A 152 16.08 25.02 -21.00
CA LEU A 152 14.71 24.66 -20.66
C LEU A 152 14.15 23.64 -21.66
N TRP A 153 13.81 22.44 -21.19
CA TRP A 153 13.10 21.42 -21.95
C TRP A 153 11.60 21.59 -21.73
N THR A 154 10.91 22.14 -22.73
CA THR A 154 9.50 22.50 -22.53
C THR A 154 8.54 21.33 -22.66
N CYS A 155 8.96 20.22 -23.23
CA CYS A 155 8.12 19.08 -23.60
C CYS A 155 6.85 19.50 -24.38
N SER A 156 6.95 20.54 -25.18
CA SER A 156 5.88 21.10 -25.99
C SER A 156 6.41 21.46 -27.39
N ASN A 157 5.55 22.04 -28.25
CA ASN A 157 5.95 22.51 -29.58
C ASN A 157 7.03 23.58 -29.55
N LEU A 158 7.35 24.18 -28.41
CA LEU A 158 8.43 25.14 -28.24
C LEU A 158 9.82 24.48 -28.24
N GLY A 159 9.88 23.17 -28.09
CA GLY A 159 11.13 22.40 -28.04
C GLY A 159 12.01 22.77 -26.86
N THR A 160 13.31 22.51 -27.02
CA THR A 160 14.34 22.84 -26.02
C THR A 160 14.88 24.26 -26.29
N GLN A 161 14.95 25.09 -25.25
CA GLN A 161 15.37 26.48 -25.33
C GLN A 161 16.59 26.75 -24.43
N GLU A 162 17.65 27.30 -25.02
CA GLU A 162 18.88 27.65 -24.31
C GLU A 162 18.86 29.07 -23.74
N LEU A 163 19.59 29.28 -22.65
CA LEU A 163 19.76 30.57 -21.97
C LEU A 163 18.42 31.25 -21.69
N THR A 164 17.49 30.45 -21.17
CA THR A 164 16.10 30.84 -20.97
C THR A 164 15.79 30.95 -19.47
N ASP A 165 15.01 31.98 -19.14
CA ASP A 165 14.48 32.19 -17.80
C ASP A 165 13.06 31.61 -17.68
N ILE A 166 12.70 31.07 -16.52
CA ILE A 166 11.35 30.64 -16.22
C ILE A 166 10.89 31.21 -14.87
N LEU A 167 9.81 31.99 -14.88
CA LEU A 167 9.19 32.59 -13.71
C LEU A 167 7.97 31.79 -13.28
N PHE A 168 7.97 31.36 -12.05
CA PHE A 168 6.82 30.76 -11.37
C PHE A 168 6.16 31.78 -10.44
N GLN A 169 4.83 31.76 -10.43
CA GLN A 169 4.02 32.49 -9.48
C GLN A 169 2.91 31.61 -8.95
N ASP A 170 2.79 31.50 -7.63
CA ASP A 170 1.76 30.69 -6.94
C ASP A 170 1.69 29.25 -7.46
N GLY A 171 2.86 28.62 -7.68
CA GLY A 171 2.98 27.25 -8.16
C GLY A 171 2.67 27.01 -9.64
N LYS A 172 2.52 28.09 -10.44
CA LYS A 172 2.27 28.02 -11.88
C LYS A 172 3.33 28.76 -12.69
N ILE A 173 3.63 28.27 -13.88
CA ILE A 173 4.49 28.98 -14.84
C ILE A 173 3.77 30.28 -15.26
N LYS A 174 4.40 31.40 -14.95
CA LYS A 174 3.88 32.74 -15.29
C LYS A 174 4.46 33.26 -16.59
N LYS A 175 5.77 33.05 -16.78
CA LYS A 175 6.47 33.56 -17.97
C LYS A 175 7.69 32.70 -18.27
N ILE A 176 7.93 32.50 -19.56
CA ILE A 176 9.15 31.92 -20.12
C ILE A 176 9.73 32.92 -21.07
N GLY A 177 11.04 33.14 -21.07
CA GLY A 177 11.73 34.04 -21.98
C GLY A 177 13.13 34.35 -21.53
N LYS A 178 13.78 35.32 -22.18
CA LYS A 178 15.14 35.76 -21.83
C LYS A 178 15.09 37.08 -21.05
N ASN A 179 16.03 37.25 -20.12
CA ASN A 179 16.21 38.49 -19.35
C ASN A 179 14.92 38.93 -18.62
N ILE A 180 14.26 38.00 -17.92
CA ILE A 180 13.07 38.32 -17.13
C ILE A 180 13.47 39.13 -15.90
N ASP A 181 12.89 40.34 -15.77
CA ASP A 181 13.03 41.13 -14.55
C ASP A 181 12.22 40.51 -13.41
N PRO A 182 12.86 40.19 -12.29
CA PRO A 182 12.16 39.53 -11.17
C PRO A 182 11.27 40.54 -10.43
N PRO A 183 10.00 40.22 -10.13
CA PRO A 183 9.20 41.02 -9.21
C PRO A 183 9.86 41.08 -7.81
N THR A 184 9.52 42.13 -7.04
CA THR A 184 10.05 42.27 -5.67
C THR A 184 9.69 41.03 -4.80
N GLY A 185 10.67 40.49 -4.07
CA GLY A 185 10.49 39.31 -3.21
C GLY A 185 10.61 37.97 -3.96
N THR A 186 11.10 37.97 -5.22
CA THR A 186 11.33 36.74 -5.96
C THR A 186 12.57 35.99 -5.45
N MET A 187 12.43 34.69 -5.21
CA MET A 187 13.55 33.76 -5.04
C MET A 187 14.22 33.55 -6.40
N ILE A 188 15.51 33.86 -6.51
CA ILE A 188 16.25 33.72 -7.76
C ILE A 188 17.16 32.51 -7.68
N ILE A 189 17.09 31.62 -8.67
CA ILE A 189 17.95 30.44 -8.82
C ILE A 189 18.80 30.66 -10.09
N ASN A 190 20.12 30.57 -9.95
CA ASN A 190 21.03 30.55 -11.10
C ASN A 190 20.99 29.18 -11.78
N GLY A 191 20.50 29.12 -12.99
CA GLY A 191 20.36 27.94 -13.84
C GLY A 191 21.47 27.79 -14.89
N GLU A 192 22.50 28.61 -14.86
CA GLU A 192 23.60 28.55 -15.84
C GLU A 192 24.26 27.16 -15.84
N GLY A 193 24.36 26.55 -17.04
CA GLY A 193 24.88 25.21 -17.25
C GLY A 193 23.97 24.11 -16.70
N LYS A 194 22.74 24.42 -16.27
CA LYS A 194 21.75 23.46 -15.77
C LYS A 194 20.59 23.28 -16.74
N HIS A 195 19.98 22.10 -16.68
CA HIS A 195 18.77 21.77 -17.42
C HIS A 195 17.56 21.86 -16.50
N VAL A 196 16.46 22.43 -16.99
CA VAL A 196 15.17 22.41 -16.30
C VAL A 196 14.16 21.66 -17.18
N THR A 197 13.50 20.68 -16.59
CA THR A 197 12.46 19.86 -17.22
C THR A 197 11.17 19.97 -16.41
N PRO A 198 10.00 19.62 -16.96
CA PRO A 198 8.86 19.26 -16.13
C PRO A 198 9.27 18.13 -15.15
N GLY A 199 8.62 18.07 -14.01
CA GLY A 199 8.80 16.92 -13.10
C GLY A 199 8.38 15.64 -13.80
N LEU A 200 9.15 14.56 -13.57
CA LEU A 200 8.85 13.26 -14.17
C LEU A 200 7.54 12.70 -13.60
N ILE A 201 6.83 11.91 -14.41
CA ILE A 201 5.58 11.27 -14.05
C ILE A 201 5.73 9.76 -14.28
N ASP A 202 5.56 8.97 -13.23
CA ASP A 202 5.47 7.52 -13.38
C ASP A 202 4.02 7.11 -13.68
N CYS A 203 3.78 6.61 -14.86
CA CYS A 203 2.44 6.22 -15.31
C CYS A 203 1.99 4.84 -14.81
N HIS A 204 2.87 4.10 -14.13
CA HIS A 204 2.59 2.83 -13.49
C HIS A 204 3.45 2.62 -12.25
N SER A 205 2.90 2.91 -11.10
CA SER A 205 3.56 2.73 -9.82
C SER A 205 2.67 1.99 -8.82
N HIS A 206 3.31 1.43 -7.81
CA HIS A 206 2.69 0.84 -6.62
C HIS A 206 3.24 1.46 -5.34
N SER A 207 4.05 2.51 -5.44
CA SER A 207 4.55 3.27 -4.31
C SER A 207 3.42 3.97 -3.57
N ALA A 208 3.64 4.31 -2.31
CA ALA A 208 2.65 4.94 -1.45
C ALA A 208 1.35 4.12 -1.25
N ALA A 209 1.37 2.80 -1.49
CA ALA A 209 0.23 1.93 -1.24
C ALA A 209 0.69 0.54 -0.77
N PHE A 210 0.01 0.01 0.24
CA PHE A 210 0.19 -1.37 0.70
C PHE A 210 -1.01 -2.22 0.27
N SER A 211 -0.77 -3.52 0.01
CA SER A 211 -1.85 -4.47 -0.32
C SER A 211 -2.69 -4.02 -1.51
N ILE A 212 -2.05 -3.84 -2.64
CA ILE A 212 -2.63 -3.30 -3.87
C ILE A 212 -3.51 -4.27 -4.66
N ASN A 213 -3.72 -5.49 -4.20
CA ASN A 213 -4.53 -6.49 -4.87
C ASN A 213 -5.72 -6.92 -4.02
N GLU A 214 -6.93 -6.78 -4.55
CA GLU A 214 -8.10 -7.50 -4.07
C GLU A 214 -8.32 -8.71 -4.99
N GLY A 215 -7.61 -9.83 -4.70
CA GLY A 215 -7.35 -10.91 -5.66
C GLY A 215 -8.35 -12.08 -5.66
N THR A 216 -9.32 -12.12 -4.73
CA THR A 216 -10.20 -13.27 -4.54
C THR A 216 -11.28 -13.41 -5.60
N GLN A 217 -11.69 -12.32 -6.22
CA GLN A 217 -12.69 -12.29 -7.30
C GLN A 217 -12.05 -11.91 -8.63
N SER A 218 -12.74 -12.21 -9.72
CA SER A 218 -12.27 -11.87 -11.07
C SER A 218 -12.53 -10.42 -11.45
N ILE A 219 -13.52 -9.81 -10.81
CA ILE A 219 -13.94 -8.43 -10.98
C ILE A 219 -14.04 -7.80 -9.60
N THR A 220 -13.38 -6.67 -9.40
CA THR A 220 -13.37 -5.88 -8.17
C THR A 220 -13.27 -4.38 -8.50
N SER A 221 -14.07 -3.94 -9.48
CA SER A 221 -14.02 -2.58 -10.03
C SER A 221 -14.46 -1.50 -9.04
N GLU A 222 -15.12 -1.86 -7.95
CA GLU A 222 -15.57 -0.98 -6.86
C GLU A 222 -14.45 -0.57 -5.89
N VAL A 223 -13.37 -1.38 -5.77
CA VAL A 223 -12.29 -1.05 -4.83
C VAL A 223 -11.40 0.06 -5.38
N ARG A 224 -10.80 0.86 -4.49
CA ARG A 224 -10.07 2.07 -4.87
C ARG A 224 -8.72 2.14 -4.18
N ILE A 225 -7.67 2.40 -4.95
CA ILE A 225 -6.32 2.61 -4.42
C ILE A 225 -6.26 3.81 -3.46
N GLN A 226 -7.05 4.85 -3.70
CA GLN A 226 -7.05 6.02 -2.81
C GLN A 226 -7.38 5.70 -1.35
N ASP A 227 -8.10 4.59 -1.09
CA ASP A 227 -8.53 4.21 0.27
C ASP A 227 -7.40 3.52 1.07
N VAL A 228 -6.28 3.19 0.43
CA VAL A 228 -5.11 2.51 1.04
C VAL A 228 -3.80 3.26 0.84
N LEU A 229 -3.86 4.55 0.49
CA LEU A 229 -2.66 5.38 0.34
C LEU A 229 -1.91 5.50 1.68
N ASN A 230 -0.60 5.36 1.60
CA ASN A 230 0.32 5.54 2.71
C ASN A 230 1.29 6.69 2.42
N SER A 231 1.10 7.82 3.09
CA SER A 231 1.95 9.00 2.93
C SER A 231 3.33 8.88 3.60
N ASP A 232 3.52 7.86 4.44
CA ASP A 232 4.78 7.61 5.16
C ASP A 232 5.72 6.66 4.39
N ASP A 233 5.34 6.24 3.18
CA ASP A 233 6.19 5.41 2.35
C ASP A 233 7.45 6.17 1.93
N ILE A 234 8.62 5.67 2.36
CA ILE A 234 9.93 6.26 2.04
C ILE A 234 10.20 6.32 0.52
N ALA A 235 9.49 5.53 -0.28
CA ALA A 235 9.57 5.59 -1.73
C ALA A 235 9.28 7.01 -2.24
N ILE A 236 8.27 7.71 -1.68
CA ILE A 236 7.93 9.10 -2.03
C ILE A 236 9.16 10.02 -1.95
N TYR A 237 9.88 9.94 -0.83
CA TYR A 237 11.09 10.75 -0.63
C TYR A 237 12.20 10.42 -1.64
N ARG A 238 12.43 9.13 -1.88
CA ARG A 238 13.47 8.65 -2.81
C ARG A 238 13.15 8.99 -4.26
N GLU A 239 11.90 8.90 -4.64
CA GLU A 239 11.40 9.22 -5.97
C GLU A 239 11.50 10.72 -6.25
N LEU A 240 11.11 11.57 -5.28
CA LEU A 240 11.32 13.02 -5.35
C LEU A 240 12.79 13.37 -5.55
N ALA A 241 13.71 12.71 -4.84
CA ALA A 241 15.15 12.90 -5.01
C ALA A 241 15.63 12.51 -6.43
N GLY A 242 14.91 11.59 -7.09
CA GLY A 242 15.12 11.19 -8.48
C GLY A 242 14.47 12.09 -9.53
N GLY A 243 13.71 13.10 -9.09
CA GLY A 243 13.01 14.04 -9.99
C GLY A 243 11.58 13.65 -10.36
N LEU A 244 11.05 12.56 -9.79
CA LEU A 244 9.66 12.17 -9.96
C LEU A 244 8.77 13.09 -9.12
N THR A 245 7.69 13.60 -9.67
CA THR A 245 6.79 14.54 -8.99
C THR A 245 5.35 14.06 -8.90
N MET A 246 4.98 13.14 -9.77
CA MET A 246 3.65 12.51 -9.82
C MET A 246 3.77 11.03 -10.14
N ALA A 247 2.81 10.25 -9.64
CA ALA A 247 2.70 8.84 -9.97
C ALA A 247 1.24 8.43 -10.12
N ASN A 248 0.99 7.52 -11.05
CA ASN A 248 -0.29 6.83 -11.21
C ASN A 248 -0.22 5.50 -10.44
N ILE A 249 -0.85 5.46 -9.28
CA ILE A 249 -0.86 4.30 -8.40
C ILE A 249 -1.97 3.37 -8.83
N LEU A 250 -1.58 2.21 -9.32
CA LEU A 250 -2.50 1.23 -9.88
C LEU A 250 -2.77 0.08 -8.91
N HIS A 251 -3.97 -0.49 -9.00
CA HIS A 251 -4.25 -1.82 -8.46
C HIS A 251 -3.30 -2.83 -9.11
N GLY A 252 -2.90 -3.87 -8.39
CA GLY A 252 -2.06 -4.93 -8.94
C GLY A 252 -2.78 -5.72 -10.04
N SER A 253 -2.08 -6.68 -10.65
CA SER A 253 -2.58 -7.42 -11.82
C SER A 253 -3.23 -8.77 -11.48
N ALA A 254 -3.83 -8.92 -10.29
CA ALA A 254 -4.42 -10.19 -9.84
C ALA A 254 -5.77 -10.52 -10.48
N ASN A 255 -6.51 -9.53 -10.98
CA ASN A 255 -7.89 -9.66 -11.47
C ASN A 255 -7.96 -9.31 -12.96
N THR A 256 -8.88 -9.92 -13.68
CA THR A 256 -9.21 -9.52 -15.05
C THR A 256 -9.69 -8.06 -15.08
N ILE A 257 -10.57 -7.70 -14.16
CA ILE A 257 -11.02 -6.33 -13.89
C ILE A 257 -10.70 -6.04 -12.43
N GLY A 258 -9.68 -5.24 -12.18
CA GLY A 258 -9.24 -4.86 -10.84
C GLY A 258 -9.81 -3.51 -10.39
N GLY A 259 -9.16 -2.89 -9.40
CA GLY A 259 -9.63 -1.67 -8.76
C GLY A 259 -9.27 -0.37 -9.48
N GLN A 260 -9.89 0.69 -8.99
CA GLN A 260 -9.71 2.07 -9.46
C GLN A 260 -8.36 2.60 -9.01
N ASN A 261 -7.66 3.33 -9.89
CA ASN A 261 -6.36 3.94 -9.62
C ASN A 261 -6.48 5.24 -8.80
N ALA A 262 -5.33 5.70 -8.31
CA ALA A 262 -5.17 7.03 -7.75
C ALA A 262 -3.96 7.71 -8.38
N VAL A 263 -4.11 8.92 -8.90
CA VAL A 263 -2.98 9.75 -9.30
C VAL A 263 -2.59 10.63 -8.12
N ILE A 264 -1.33 10.59 -7.74
CA ILE A 264 -0.81 11.34 -6.62
C ILE A 264 0.29 12.33 -7.06
N LYS A 265 0.40 13.43 -6.33
CA LYS A 265 1.60 14.26 -6.30
C LYS A 265 2.46 13.82 -5.12
N LEU A 266 3.74 13.64 -5.35
CA LEU A 266 4.67 13.13 -4.35
C LEU A 266 5.02 14.23 -3.31
N ARG A 267 4.05 14.59 -2.47
CA ARG A 267 4.16 15.64 -1.45
C ARG A 267 4.61 15.04 -0.12
N TRP A 268 5.90 14.79 0.01
CA TRP A 268 6.48 14.26 1.23
C TRP A 268 6.11 15.09 2.46
N GLY A 269 5.61 14.43 3.52
CA GLY A 269 5.17 15.07 4.76
C GLY A 269 3.68 15.45 4.79
N GLU A 270 2.95 15.33 3.69
CA GLU A 270 1.51 15.58 3.65
C GLU A 270 0.70 14.34 4.04
N SER A 271 -0.57 14.54 4.37
CA SER A 271 -1.51 13.43 4.62
C SER A 271 -1.85 12.68 3.34
N PRO A 272 -2.35 11.42 3.42
CA PRO A 272 -2.76 10.66 2.24
C PRO A 272 -3.73 11.41 1.32
N ASP A 273 -4.73 12.10 1.88
CA ASP A 273 -5.70 12.87 1.10
C ASP A 273 -5.04 14.04 0.33
N ASN A 274 -4.03 14.66 0.95
CA ASN A 274 -3.29 15.76 0.33
C ASN A 274 -2.32 15.29 -0.77
N LEU A 275 -2.04 14.00 -0.89
CA LEU A 275 -1.29 13.46 -2.02
C LEU A 275 -2.14 13.41 -3.30
N LEU A 276 -3.46 13.21 -3.19
CA LEU A 276 -4.35 13.04 -4.34
C LEU A 276 -4.31 14.22 -5.30
N TYR A 277 -4.29 13.91 -6.59
CA TYR A 277 -4.47 14.87 -7.66
C TYR A 277 -5.89 14.76 -8.23
N GLU A 278 -6.81 15.53 -7.67
CA GLU A 278 -8.26 15.46 -7.97
C GLU A 278 -8.61 15.71 -9.44
N ASN A 279 -7.78 16.47 -10.18
CA ASN A 279 -8.02 16.77 -11.58
C ASN A 279 -7.53 15.68 -12.54
N ALA A 280 -7.03 14.57 -12.04
CA ALA A 280 -6.66 13.45 -12.89
C ALA A 280 -7.90 12.81 -13.52
N ARG A 281 -7.73 12.27 -14.74
CA ARG A 281 -8.75 11.41 -15.31
C ARG A 281 -8.94 10.17 -14.44
N LYS A 282 -10.19 9.77 -14.24
CA LYS A 282 -10.49 8.51 -13.56
C LYS A 282 -9.92 7.34 -14.35
N GLY A 283 -9.32 6.40 -13.67
CA GLY A 283 -8.80 5.18 -14.29
C GLY A 283 -9.17 3.94 -13.49
N ILE A 284 -8.87 2.79 -14.08
CA ILE A 284 -9.09 1.47 -13.50
C ILE A 284 -8.08 0.49 -14.06
N LYS A 285 -7.59 -0.42 -13.22
CA LYS A 285 -6.65 -1.47 -13.62
C LYS A 285 -7.39 -2.67 -14.16
N PHE A 286 -7.05 -3.07 -15.38
CA PHE A 286 -7.34 -4.37 -15.93
C PHE A 286 -6.07 -5.19 -16.03
N ALA A 287 -6.20 -6.51 -16.17
CA ALA A 287 -5.05 -7.36 -16.38
C ALA A 287 -5.37 -8.56 -17.28
N LEU A 288 -4.35 -8.96 -18.01
CA LEU A 288 -4.30 -10.15 -18.89
C LEU A 288 -3.18 -11.07 -18.41
N GLY A 289 -2.96 -12.17 -19.08
CA GLY A 289 -1.80 -13.03 -18.87
C GLY A 289 -1.92 -14.04 -17.75
N GLU A 290 -0.77 -14.47 -17.26
CA GLU A 290 -0.66 -15.53 -16.26
C GLU A 290 -1.21 -15.11 -14.91
N ASN A 291 -1.06 -13.84 -14.52
CA ASN A 291 -1.45 -13.37 -13.21
C ASN A 291 -2.94 -13.57 -12.94
N VAL A 292 -3.80 -13.21 -13.89
CA VAL A 292 -5.26 -13.30 -13.71
C VAL A 292 -5.78 -14.75 -13.76
N LYS A 293 -5.05 -15.64 -14.39
CA LYS A 293 -5.33 -17.10 -14.42
C LYS A 293 -4.83 -17.81 -13.16
N GLN A 294 -4.05 -17.13 -12.34
CA GLN A 294 -3.41 -17.67 -11.15
C GLN A 294 -2.48 -18.89 -11.39
N SER A 295 -2.06 -19.09 -12.64
CA SER A 295 -1.21 -20.22 -13.01
C SER A 295 0.19 -20.19 -12.40
N ASN A 296 0.62 -19.04 -11.89
CA ASN A 296 1.92 -18.80 -11.24
C ASN A 296 1.82 -18.54 -9.72
N TRP A 297 0.66 -18.76 -9.11
CA TRP A 297 0.43 -18.46 -7.69
C TRP A 297 0.82 -19.61 -6.74
N GLY A 298 1.12 -20.79 -7.30
CA GLY A 298 1.43 -22.01 -6.54
C GLY A 298 0.20 -22.86 -6.21
N ASP A 299 0.46 -24.09 -5.79
CA ASP A 299 -0.57 -25.14 -5.61
C ASP A 299 -1.46 -24.90 -4.39
N ASP A 300 -1.01 -24.10 -3.42
CA ASP A 300 -1.72 -23.84 -2.18
C ASP A 300 -2.79 -22.74 -2.32
N ASN A 301 -2.89 -22.07 -3.44
CA ASN A 301 -3.86 -21.02 -3.67
C ASN A 301 -5.21 -21.58 -4.15
N VAL A 302 -6.29 -20.98 -3.64
CA VAL A 302 -7.64 -21.28 -4.09
C VAL A 302 -7.76 -20.87 -5.56
N THR A 303 -8.04 -21.84 -6.42
CA THR A 303 -8.26 -21.58 -7.84
C THR A 303 -9.65 -20.99 -8.05
N ARG A 304 -9.73 -19.92 -8.84
CA ARG A 304 -10.98 -19.32 -9.33
C ARG A 304 -10.99 -19.21 -10.84
N TYR A 305 -12.15 -18.98 -11.42
CA TYR A 305 -12.27 -18.57 -12.82
C TYR A 305 -11.67 -17.15 -13.00
N PRO A 306 -10.93 -16.85 -14.10
CA PRO A 306 -10.60 -17.72 -15.24
C PRO A 306 -9.35 -18.57 -15.00
N GLN A 307 -9.25 -19.71 -15.71
CA GLN A 307 -8.08 -20.59 -15.73
C GLN A 307 -7.32 -20.50 -17.07
N THR A 308 -7.90 -19.87 -18.06
CA THR A 308 -7.34 -19.76 -19.41
C THR A 308 -7.55 -18.36 -19.98
N ARG A 309 -6.79 -18.02 -21.05
CA ARG A 309 -6.97 -16.78 -21.80
C ARG A 309 -8.36 -16.66 -22.44
N MET A 310 -8.97 -17.78 -22.82
CA MET A 310 -10.37 -17.82 -23.29
C MET A 310 -11.33 -17.35 -22.19
N GLY A 311 -11.12 -17.82 -20.96
CA GLY A 311 -11.93 -17.39 -19.81
C GLY A 311 -11.74 -15.90 -19.47
N VAL A 312 -10.56 -15.34 -19.69
CA VAL A 312 -10.31 -13.89 -19.51
C VAL A 312 -11.19 -13.08 -20.49
N GLU A 313 -11.23 -13.43 -21.76
CA GLU A 313 -12.10 -12.77 -22.74
C GLU A 313 -13.57 -12.87 -22.33
N GLN A 314 -14.02 -14.06 -21.89
CA GLN A 314 -15.40 -14.27 -21.49
C GLN A 314 -15.81 -13.38 -20.30
N ILE A 315 -14.96 -13.26 -19.27
CA ILE A 315 -15.23 -12.35 -18.13
C ILE A 315 -15.44 -10.93 -18.63
N LEU A 316 -14.57 -10.43 -19.51
CA LEU A 316 -14.68 -9.08 -20.04
C LEU A 316 -16.01 -8.87 -20.76
N ARG A 317 -16.40 -9.81 -21.63
CA ARG A 317 -17.66 -9.74 -22.37
C ARG A 317 -18.89 -9.81 -21.47
N ASP A 318 -18.90 -10.70 -20.50
CA ASP A 318 -20.00 -10.84 -19.54
C ASP A 318 -20.14 -9.58 -18.68
N ALA A 319 -19.02 -9.04 -18.18
CA ALA A 319 -19.01 -7.83 -17.37
C ALA A 319 -19.57 -6.62 -18.12
N PHE A 320 -19.12 -6.36 -19.33
CA PHE A 320 -19.62 -5.22 -20.12
C PHE A 320 -21.06 -5.45 -20.66
N THR A 321 -21.46 -6.70 -20.89
CA THR A 321 -22.86 -7.02 -21.19
C THR A 321 -23.75 -6.66 -20.02
N THR A 322 -23.39 -7.10 -18.82
CA THR A 322 -24.12 -6.79 -17.58
C THR A 322 -24.14 -5.27 -17.30
N ALA A 323 -23.01 -4.59 -17.50
CA ALA A 323 -22.93 -3.14 -17.34
C ALA A 323 -23.86 -2.39 -18.30
N LYS A 324 -23.97 -2.83 -19.57
CA LYS A 324 -24.92 -2.25 -20.54
C LYS A 324 -26.38 -2.49 -20.16
N GLU A 325 -26.70 -3.64 -19.56
CA GLU A 325 -28.05 -3.93 -19.06
C GLU A 325 -28.39 -3.04 -17.86
N TYR A 326 -27.50 -2.94 -16.89
CA TYR A 326 -27.61 -2.07 -15.74
C TYR A 326 -27.77 -0.59 -16.15
N GLN A 327 -26.94 -0.11 -17.08
CA GLN A 327 -27.06 1.25 -17.62
C GLN A 327 -28.43 1.51 -18.23
N ARG A 328 -28.97 0.55 -19.01
CA ARG A 328 -30.31 0.66 -19.61
C ARG A 328 -31.41 0.75 -18.56
N GLU A 329 -31.33 -0.04 -17.51
CA GLU A 329 -32.30 -0.01 -16.41
C GLU A 329 -32.34 1.37 -15.75
N TRP A 330 -31.21 1.99 -15.51
CA TRP A 330 -31.12 3.35 -14.96
C TRP A 330 -31.68 4.41 -15.93
N ILE A 331 -31.28 4.35 -17.20
CA ILE A 331 -31.83 5.25 -18.24
C ILE A 331 -33.35 5.12 -18.35
N ASP A 332 -33.86 3.90 -18.36
CA ASP A 332 -35.31 3.64 -18.42
C ASP A 332 -36.06 4.15 -17.18
N TYR A 333 -35.47 4.01 -16.02
CA TYR A 333 -35.99 4.56 -14.78
C TYR A 333 -36.04 6.09 -14.82
N GLU A 334 -34.95 6.75 -15.18
CA GLU A 334 -34.84 8.21 -15.24
C GLU A 334 -35.79 8.83 -16.27
N ASN A 335 -35.86 8.27 -17.47
CA ASN A 335 -36.74 8.73 -18.54
C ASN A 335 -38.21 8.54 -18.25
N ASN A 336 -38.59 7.62 -17.36
CA ASN A 336 -39.95 7.27 -17.07
C ASN A 336 -40.40 7.66 -15.66
N GLN A 337 -39.69 8.51 -14.95
CA GLN A 337 -40.01 8.91 -13.56
C GLN A 337 -41.47 9.39 -13.39
N ASN A 338 -42.04 10.12 -14.35
CA ASN A 338 -43.39 10.58 -14.31
C ASN A 338 -44.44 9.45 -14.52
N LYS A 339 -44.10 8.38 -15.23
CA LYS A 339 -44.96 7.21 -15.47
C LYS A 339 -44.81 6.18 -14.34
N TRP A 340 -43.71 6.22 -13.63
CA TRP A 340 -43.31 5.22 -12.66
C TRP A 340 -43.38 5.70 -11.19
N LYS A 341 -44.24 6.66 -10.88
CA LYS A 341 -44.42 7.24 -9.53
C LYS A 341 -44.50 6.25 -8.36
N LYS A 342 -44.55 4.94 -8.65
CA LYS A 342 -44.56 3.87 -7.67
C LYS A 342 -43.45 2.83 -7.86
N LYS A 343 -42.50 3.01 -8.80
CA LYS A 343 -41.41 2.06 -8.99
C LYS A 343 -40.21 2.45 -8.11
N ILE A 344 -39.66 1.43 -7.49
CA ILE A 344 -38.36 1.53 -6.78
C ILE A 344 -37.25 1.71 -7.82
N PRO A 345 -36.30 2.65 -7.62
CA PRO A 345 -35.14 2.77 -8.51
C PRO A 345 -34.35 1.45 -8.58
N PRO A 346 -33.64 1.17 -9.68
CA PRO A 346 -32.73 0.06 -9.74
C PRO A 346 -31.77 0.08 -8.53
N ARG A 347 -31.39 -1.09 -8.04
CA ARG A 347 -30.40 -1.18 -6.97
C ARG A 347 -29.05 -0.66 -7.50
N ARG A 348 -28.43 0.25 -6.75
CA ARG A 348 -27.09 0.72 -7.09
C ARG A 348 -26.07 -0.40 -6.88
N ASP A 349 -25.23 -0.60 -7.90
CA ASP A 349 -24.17 -1.57 -7.92
C ASP A 349 -22.85 -0.84 -8.23
N LEU A 350 -21.94 -0.77 -7.23
CA LEU A 350 -20.70 0.01 -7.33
C LEU A 350 -19.69 -0.63 -8.30
N GLU A 351 -19.75 -1.95 -8.47
CA GLU A 351 -18.93 -2.67 -9.44
C GLU A 351 -19.35 -2.27 -10.87
N LEU A 352 -20.67 -2.30 -11.15
CA LEU A 352 -21.22 -1.93 -12.44
C LEU A 352 -21.13 -0.43 -12.73
N ASP A 353 -21.24 0.43 -11.70
CA ASP A 353 -21.06 1.88 -11.86
C ASP A 353 -19.71 2.20 -12.51
N ALA A 354 -18.62 1.57 -12.05
CA ALA A 354 -17.28 1.78 -12.60
C ALA A 354 -17.16 1.31 -14.06
N LEU A 355 -17.85 0.23 -14.44
CA LEU A 355 -17.88 -0.27 -15.81
C LEU A 355 -18.73 0.62 -16.73
N VAL A 356 -19.83 1.17 -16.23
CA VAL A 356 -20.65 2.17 -16.95
C VAL A 356 -19.84 3.44 -17.21
N GLU A 357 -19.04 3.91 -16.25
CA GLU A 357 -18.13 5.05 -16.48
C GLU A 357 -17.13 4.79 -17.64
N ILE A 358 -16.68 3.52 -17.82
CA ILE A 358 -15.87 3.14 -18.99
C ILE A 358 -16.66 3.26 -20.29
N LEU A 359 -17.88 2.69 -20.31
CA LEU A 359 -18.77 2.75 -21.49
C LEU A 359 -19.11 4.18 -21.88
N ASN A 360 -19.16 5.11 -20.93
CA ASN A 360 -19.41 6.54 -21.14
C ASN A 360 -18.14 7.33 -21.52
N GLY A 361 -16.96 6.70 -21.49
CA GLY A 361 -15.68 7.40 -21.72
C GLY A 361 -15.19 8.27 -20.55
N GLU A 362 -15.79 8.13 -19.38
CA GLU A 362 -15.46 8.90 -18.17
C GLU A 362 -14.27 8.30 -17.41
N ARG A 363 -14.04 6.98 -17.56
CA ARG A 363 -12.98 6.23 -16.90
C ARG A 363 -12.12 5.50 -17.91
N GLN A 364 -10.80 5.57 -17.76
CA GLN A 364 -9.84 4.95 -18.65
C GLN A 364 -9.33 3.63 -18.12
N ILE A 365 -9.16 2.65 -19.00
CA ILE A 365 -8.57 1.35 -18.66
C ILE A 365 -7.04 1.45 -18.76
N HIS A 366 -6.35 1.03 -17.70
CA HIS A 366 -4.92 0.75 -17.67
C HIS A 366 -4.72 -0.76 -17.59
N CYS A 367 -4.35 -1.41 -18.70
CA CYS A 367 -4.36 -2.85 -18.79
C CYS A 367 -2.96 -3.46 -18.75
N HIS A 368 -2.64 -4.20 -17.69
CA HIS A 368 -1.49 -5.09 -17.67
C HIS A 368 -1.56 -6.10 -18.81
N SER A 369 -0.55 -6.12 -19.67
CA SER A 369 -0.54 -6.93 -20.87
C SER A 369 0.89 -7.19 -21.34
N TYR A 370 1.15 -8.38 -21.87
CA TYR A 370 2.45 -8.71 -22.45
C TYR A 370 2.32 -9.17 -23.91
N ARG A 371 1.45 -10.12 -24.17
CA ARG A 371 1.38 -10.87 -25.44
C ARG A 371 0.49 -10.18 -26.46
N GLN A 372 0.89 -10.27 -27.72
CA GLN A 372 0.16 -9.70 -28.87
C GLN A 372 -1.28 -10.24 -29.02
N ASP A 373 -1.47 -11.55 -28.79
CA ASP A 373 -2.78 -12.18 -28.95
C ASP A 373 -3.80 -11.66 -27.93
N GLU A 374 -3.36 -11.37 -26.69
CA GLU A 374 -4.19 -10.82 -25.63
C GLU A 374 -4.45 -9.32 -25.84
N ILE A 375 -3.46 -8.55 -26.31
CA ILE A 375 -3.61 -7.15 -26.69
C ILE A 375 -4.67 -7.02 -27.79
N LEU A 376 -4.56 -7.81 -28.85
CA LEU A 376 -5.55 -7.85 -29.94
C LEU A 376 -6.94 -8.30 -29.46
N MET A 377 -7.00 -9.26 -28.56
CA MET A 377 -8.27 -9.72 -27.98
C MET A 377 -8.98 -8.57 -27.24
N LEU A 378 -8.28 -7.88 -26.34
CA LEU A 378 -8.88 -6.78 -25.59
C LEU A 378 -9.27 -5.60 -26.49
N THR A 379 -8.48 -5.31 -27.52
CA THR A 379 -8.82 -4.30 -28.53
C THR A 379 -10.16 -4.63 -29.21
N ARG A 380 -10.37 -5.90 -29.65
CA ARG A 380 -11.65 -6.34 -30.24
C ARG A 380 -12.82 -6.23 -29.25
N VAL A 381 -12.61 -6.62 -27.99
CA VAL A 381 -13.64 -6.44 -26.94
C VAL A 381 -14.01 -4.97 -26.79
N ALA A 382 -13.02 -4.08 -26.73
CA ALA A 382 -13.27 -2.65 -26.60
C ALA A 382 -14.08 -2.09 -27.79
N GLU A 383 -13.73 -2.50 -29.01
CA GLU A 383 -14.43 -2.13 -30.24
C GLU A 383 -15.89 -2.65 -30.26
N ASP A 384 -16.14 -3.90 -29.88
CA ASP A 384 -17.48 -4.50 -29.81
C ASP A 384 -18.39 -3.78 -28.79
N PHE A 385 -17.81 -3.24 -27.72
CA PHE A 385 -18.53 -2.49 -26.71
C PHE A 385 -18.48 -0.97 -26.86
N ASN A 386 -17.75 -0.48 -27.90
CA ASN A 386 -17.61 0.93 -28.25
C ASN A 386 -16.97 1.79 -27.16
N PHE A 387 -15.83 1.33 -26.62
CA PHE A 387 -14.97 2.13 -25.78
C PHE A 387 -13.52 2.06 -26.25
N THR A 388 -12.67 2.98 -25.77
CA THR A 388 -11.24 2.99 -26.09
C THR A 388 -10.43 2.66 -24.84
N ILE A 389 -9.42 1.81 -24.98
CA ILE A 389 -8.48 1.50 -23.93
C ILE A 389 -7.56 2.71 -23.72
N GLY A 390 -7.39 3.14 -22.45
CA GLY A 390 -6.52 4.26 -22.15
C GLY A 390 -5.05 3.92 -22.37
N THR A 391 -4.56 2.86 -21.73
CA THR A 391 -3.14 2.50 -21.83
C THR A 391 -2.95 0.99 -21.68
N PHE A 392 -2.21 0.39 -22.59
CA PHE A 392 -1.62 -0.92 -22.38
C PHE A 392 -0.35 -0.80 -21.54
N GLN A 393 -0.31 -1.47 -20.41
CA GLN A 393 0.79 -1.45 -19.46
C GLN A 393 1.75 -2.59 -19.72
N HIS A 394 3.06 -2.33 -19.63
CA HIS A 394 4.16 -3.22 -19.97
C HIS A 394 4.24 -3.54 -21.46
N VAL A 395 3.18 -4.05 -22.04
CA VAL A 395 2.94 -4.22 -23.48
C VAL A 395 4.18 -4.71 -24.24
N LEU A 396 4.83 -5.76 -23.69
CA LEU A 396 6.18 -6.18 -24.12
C LEU A 396 6.25 -6.75 -25.55
N GLU A 397 5.14 -7.24 -26.09
CA GLU A 397 5.00 -7.59 -27.50
C GLU A 397 4.25 -6.53 -28.32
N GLY A 398 4.14 -5.32 -27.80
CA GLY A 398 3.46 -4.22 -28.50
C GLY A 398 4.03 -3.91 -29.87
N TYR A 399 5.35 -4.07 -30.03
CA TYR A 399 6.02 -3.90 -31.33
C TYR A 399 5.47 -4.81 -32.44
N LYS A 400 4.87 -5.95 -32.12
CA LYS A 400 4.28 -6.88 -33.09
C LYS A 400 2.91 -6.42 -33.61
N VAL A 401 2.24 -5.54 -32.88
CA VAL A 401 0.86 -5.09 -33.11
C VAL A 401 0.71 -3.56 -32.94
N ALA A 402 1.81 -2.85 -33.12
CA ALA A 402 1.88 -1.41 -32.92
C ALA A 402 0.89 -0.63 -33.79
N ASP A 403 0.69 -1.05 -35.02
CA ASP A 403 -0.30 -0.51 -35.96
C ASP A 403 -1.72 -0.60 -35.41
N ARG A 404 -2.09 -1.75 -34.82
CA ARG A 404 -3.42 -1.93 -34.22
C ARG A 404 -3.61 -1.13 -32.95
N ILE A 405 -2.57 -0.98 -32.14
CA ILE A 405 -2.61 -0.12 -30.94
C ILE A 405 -2.83 1.35 -31.38
N ALA A 406 -2.08 1.82 -32.39
CA ALA A 406 -2.21 3.16 -32.94
C ALA A 406 -3.61 3.40 -33.54
N GLU A 407 -4.11 2.46 -34.35
CA GLU A 407 -5.44 2.56 -34.99
C GLU A 407 -6.57 2.60 -33.95
N HIS A 408 -6.46 1.82 -32.86
CA HIS A 408 -7.41 1.84 -31.76
C HIS A 408 -7.38 3.16 -30.96
N GLY A 409 -6.27 3.88 -31.01
CA GLY A 409 -6.05 5.11 -30.26
C GLY A 409 -5.64 4.90 -28.79
N ALA A 410 -5.18 3.72 -28.46
CA ALA A 410 -4.63 3.43 -27.12
C ALA A 410 -3.20 3.95 -26.98
N HIS A 411 -2.82 4.31 -25.77
CA HIS A 411 -1.44 4.60 -25.40
C HIS A 411 -0.72 3.34 -24.92
N ALA A 412 0.60 3.40 -24.83
CA ALA A 412 1.46 2.33 -24.34
C ALA A 412 2.35 2.81 -23.21
N SER A 413 2.63 1.93 -22.26
CA SER A 413 3.56 2.18 -21.17
C SER A 413 4.45 0.95 -21.02
N THR A 414 5.76 1.10 -21.24
CA THR A 414 6.65 -0.05 -21.37
C THR A 414 7.94 0.08 -20.57
N PHE A 415 8.75 -0.96 -20.59
CA PHE A 415 10.12 -1.00 -20.09
C PHE A 415 11.09 -1.20 -21.23
N SER A 416 12.35 -0.79 -21.07
CA SER A 416 13.36 -0.98 -22.08
C SER A 416 14.20 -2.25 -21.91
N ASP A 417 14.21 -2.89 -20.73
CA ASP A 417 15.10 -4.01 -20.43
C ASP A 417 14.49 -5.13 -19.56
N TRP A 418 13.18 -5.19 -19.46
CA TRP A 418 12.48 -6.26 -18.74
C TRP A 418 12.13 -7.40 -19.70
N TRP A 419 13.10 -8.24 -20.04
CA TRP A 419 12.91 -9.37 -20.91
C TRP A 419 13.26 -10.71 -20.24
N ALA A 420 12.61 -11.77 -20.71
CA ALA A 420 12.93 -13.18 -20.39
C ALA A 420 12.95 -13.56 -18.90
N TYR A 421 12.37 -12.77 -17.99
CA TYR A 421 12.29 -13.12 -16.58
C TYR A 421 11.17 -14.14 -16.26
N LYS A 422 10.26 -14.34 -17.18
CA LYS A 422 9.25 -15.41 -17.19
C LYS A 422 8.86 -15.77 -18.63
N TYR A 423 8.24 -16.94 -18.81
CA TYR A 423 7.98 -17.48 -20.14
C TYR A 423 7.09 -16.58 -21.01
N GLU A 424 6.04 -15.97 -20.46
CA GLU A 424 5.13 -15.13 -21.25
C GLU A 424 5.77 -13.81 -21.75
N VAL A 425 6.99 -13.50 -21.35
CA VAL A 425 7.73 -12.32 -21.82
C VAL A 425 9.00 -12.68 -22.60
N ILE A 426 9.08 -13.91 -23.10
CA ILE A 426 10.27 -14.40 -23.83
C ILE A 426 10.57 -13.59 -25.08
N ASP A 427 9.55 -13.03 -25.71
CA ASP A 427 9.65 -12.24 -26.94
C ASP A 427 9.80 -10.73 -26.69
N ALA A 428 9.98 -10.30 -25.43
CA ALA A 428 10.26 -8.90 -25.13
C ALA A 428 11.61 -8.47 -25.72
N ILE A 429 11.66 -7.28 -26.29
CA ILE A 429 12.85 -6.70 -26.90
C ILE A 429 13.10 -5.27 -26.43
N PRO A 430 14.36 -4.80 -26.36
CA PRO A 430 14.68 -3.45 -25.88
C PRO A 430 14.24 -2.32 -26.82
N TYR A 431 13.88 -2.64 -28.05
CA TYR A 431 13.45 -1.68 -29.09
C TYR A 431 11.94 -1.41 -29.06
N ASN A 432 11.16 -2.12 -28.23
CA ASN A 432 9.71 -2.13 -28.24
C ASN A 432 9.12 -0.72 -28.18
N GLY A 433 9.57 0.11 -27.20
CA GLY A 433 9.08 1.47 -27.06
C GLY A 433 9.34 2.35 -28.30
N ALA A 434 10.56 2.28 -28.85
CA ALA A 434 10.92 3.05 -30.02
C ALA A 434 10.11 2.63 -31.28
N ILE A 435 9.95 1.32 -31.53
CA ILE A 435 9.15 0.83 -32.67
C ILE A 435 7.69 1.30 -32.55
N MET A 436 7.09 1.22 -31.36
CA MET A 436 5.72 1.70 -31.17
C MET A 436 5.62 3.21 -31.39
N THR A 437 6.62 3.99 -30.94
CA THR A 437 6.68 5.45 -31.17
C THR A 437 6.76 5.77 -32.66
N ASP A 438 7.61 5.07 -33.41
CA ASP A 438 7.77 5.26 -34.85
C ASP A 438 6.49 4.99 -35.64
N VAL A 439 5.65 4.07 -35.17
CA VAL A 439 4.34 3.76 -35.75
C VAL A 439 3.27 4.78 -35.36
N GLY A 440 3.54 5.65 -34.38
CA GLY A 440 2.63 6.70 -33.94
C GLY A 440 1.85 6.39 -32.68
N VAL A 441 2.20 5.35 -31.92
CA VAL A 441 1.66 5.11 -30.58
C VAL A 441 2.31 6.12 -29.62
N ASN A 442 1.51 6.75 -28.78
CA ASN A 442 2.04 7.55 -27.68
C ASN A 442 2.56 6.59 -26.58
N VAL A 443 3.88 6.56 -26.42
CA VAL A 443 4.57 5.63 -25.52
C VAL A 443 5.15 6.39 -24.34
N SER A 444 5.03 5.82 -23.14
CA SER A 444 5.72 6.24 -21.93
C SER A 444 6.55 5.09 -21.37
N PHE A 445 7.60 5.44 -20.62
CA PHE A 445 8.34 4.48 -19.82
C PHE A 445 7.79 4.47 -18.39
N ASN A 446 7.75 3.32 -17.72
CA ASN A 446 7.26 3.20 -16.36
C ASN A 446 8.23 2.42 -15.48
N SER A 447 8.02 2.47 -14.18
CA SER A 447 8.87 1.76 -13.23
C SER A 447 8.33 0.39 -12.84
N ASP A 448 7.06 0.31 -12.51
CA ASP A 448 6.44 -0.82 -11.80
C ASP A 448 7.27 -1.28 -10.58
N SER A 449 8.05 -0.36 -10.01
CA SER A 449 8.99 -0.65 -8.92
C SER A 449 9.46 0.63 -8.24
N GLY A 450 9.30 0.76 -6.92
CA GLY A 450 9.82 1.90 -6.15
C GLY A 450 11.35 2.10 -6.27
N GLU A 451 12.12 1.03 -6.56
CA GLU A 451 13.55 1.15 -6.83
C GLU A 451 13.86 1.72 -8.22
N LEU A 452 13.08 1.39 -9.23
CA LEU A 452 13.24 1.93 -10.58
C LEU A 452 12.64 3.34 -10.68
N ALA A 453 11.54 3.63 -9.99
CA ALA A 453 10.86 4.91 -10.00
C ALA A 453 11.80 6.08 -9.66
N ARG A 454 12.70 5.90 -8.70
CA ARG A 454 13.72 6.90 -8.35
C ARG A 454 14.78 7.14 -9.46
N ARG A 455 14.73 6.37 -10.55
CA ARG A 455 15.66 6.43 -11.69
C ARG A 455 14.95 6.44 -13.04
N MET A 456 13.76 7.02 -13.12
CA MET A 456 12.95 7.09 -14.34
C MET A 456 13.71 7.69 -15.53
N ASN A 457 14.56 8.68 -15.29
CA ASN A 457 15.45 9.25 -16.31
C ASN A 457 16.37 8.22 -16.95
N THR A 458 16.86 7.24 -16.16
CA THR A 458 17.67 6.14 -16.69
C THR A 458 16.83 5.18 -17.52
N GLU A 459 15.58 4.93 -17.13
CA GLU A 459 14.67 4.07 -17.88
C GLU A 459 14.36 4.67 -19.27
N ALA A 460 14.02 5.95 -19.31
CA ALA A 460 13.81 6.67 -20.56
C ALA A 460 15.08 6.73 -21.46
N ALA A 461 16.27 6.92 -20.84
CA ALA A 461 17.53 6.94 -21.56
C ALA A 461 17.88 5.59 -22.23
N LYS A 462 17.36 4.46 -21.75
CA LYS A 462 17.50 3.18 -22.44
C LYS A 462 16.73 3.15 -23.76
N GLY A 463 15.58 3.84 -23.86
CA GLY A 463 14.87 4.03 -25.11
C GLY A 463 15.72 4.77 -26.17
N ILE A 464 16.52 5.77 -25.75
CA ILE A 464 17.50 6.42 -26.61
C ILE A 464 18.60 5.45 -27.02
N LYS A 465 19.24 4.83 -26.03
CA LYS A 465 20.42 3.97 -26.24
C LYS A 465 20.12 2.76 -27.10
N TYR A 466 19.03 2.07 -26.88
CA TYR A 466 18.69 0.83 -27.56
C TYR A 466 17.80 1.09 -28.80
N GLY A 467 16.83 1.98 -28.69
CA GLY A 467 15.82 2.22 -29.71
C GLY A 467 16.11 3.40 -30.66
N GLY A 468 17.07 4.25 -30.32
CA GLY A 468 17.39 5.45 -31.09
C GLY A 468 16.37 6.57 -31.00
N LEU A 469 15.54 6.59 -29.95
CA LEU A 469 14.66 7.74 -29.70
C LEU A 469 15.45 9.03 -29.54
N SER A 470 14.86 10.16 -29.90
CA SER A 470 15.43 11.45 -29.57
C SER A 470 15.40 11.68 -28.04
N GLU A 471 16.29 12.53 -27.53
CA GLU A 471 16.27 12.91 -26.11
C GLU A 471 14.94 13.56 -25.73
N GLU A 472 14.36 14.32 -26.65
CA GLU A 472 13.08 15.02 -26.44
C GLU A 472 11.90 14.02 -26.38
N ASP A 473 11.86 13.03 -27.26
CA ASP A 473 10.79 12.01 -27.26
C ASP A 473 10.91 11.09 -26.05
N ALA A 474 12.13 10.76 -25.63
CA ALA A 474 12.34 9.95 -24.44
C ALA A 474 11.97 10.68 -23.13
N LEU A 475 12.02 12.04 -23.12
CA LEU A 475 11.64 12.86 -21.97
C LEU A 475 10.12 13.11 -21.92
N LYS A 476 9.45 13.20 -23.07
CA LYS A 476 7.98 13.35 -23.18
C LYS A 476 7.24 12.10 -22.74
#